data_a9aee21d94cf6dadba13dec2436bfc88
#
_entry.id   a9aee21d94cf6dadba13dec2436bfc88
#
_cell.length_a   1.000
_cell.length_b   1.000
_cell.length_c   1.000
_cell.angle_alpha   90.00
_cell.angle_beta   90.00
_cell.angle_gamma   90.00
#
_symmetry.space_group_name_H-M   'P 1'
#
loop_
_entity.id
_entity.type
_entity.pdbx_description
1 polymer ?
#
loop_
_entity_poly.entity_id
_entity_poly.type
_entity_poly.pdbx_seq_one_letter_code
_entity_poly.pdbx_strand_id
1 'polypeptide(L)' 'MKYLVVDNQMEYGATEEVKEFEILEDAMEYAEHSWNCMSDSDKKHTTAYYVLESVNPDEESDNHYDGNIIKKWK' A
#
# COMPACT_ATOMS: atom_id res chain seq x y z
N MET A 1 2.29 15.07 6.73
CA MET A 1 1.42 14.19 5.95
C MET A 1 2.19 12.93 5.61
N LYS A 2 1.55 11.79 5.71
CA LYS A 2 2.22 10.51 5.45
C LYS A 2 1.66 9.86 4.20
N TYR A 3 2.51 9.11 3.53
CA TYR A 3 2.12 8.33 2.36
C TYR A 3 2.31 6.86 2.71
N LEU A 4 1.30 6.07 2.42
CA LEU A 4 1.28 4.65 2.77
C LEU A 4 1.27 3.81 1.51
N VAL A 5 2.13 2.80 1.50
CA VAL A 5 2.09 1.75 0.47
C VAL A 5 1.39 0.56 1.10
N VAL A 6 0.25 0.20 0.56
CA VAL A 6 -0.60 -0.87 1.11
C VAL A 6 -0.56 -2.07 0.17
N ASP A 7 -0.22 -3.21 0.72
CA ASP A 7 -0.14 -4.48 0.01
C ASP A 7 -1.02 -5.49 0.74
N ASN A 8 -2.14 -5.84 0.15
CA ASN A 8 -3.07 -6.83 0.70
C ASN A 8 -2.94 -8.14 -0.05
N GLN A 9 -2.62 -9.20 0.65
CA GLN A 9 -2.50 -10.53 0.08
C GLN A 9 -3.47 -11.50 0.74
N MET A 10 -3.94 -12.46 -0.04
CA MET A 10 -4.90 -13.46 0.41
C MET A 10 -4.35 -14.88 0.26
N GLU A 11 -3.08 -15.06 0.51
CA GLU A 11 -2.48 -16.39 0.51
C GLU A 11 -2.41 -16.88 1.96
N TYR A 12 -3.02 -17.99 2.27
CA TYR A 12 -3.04 -18.56 3.64
C TYR A 12 -3.74 -17.68 4.68
N GLY A 13 -4.68 -16.87 4.26
CA GLY A 13 -5.36 -15.91 5.10
C GLY A 13 -5.06 -14.49 4.67
N ALA A 14 -5.87 -13.56 5.10
CA ALA A 14 -5.69 -12.16 4.73
C ALA A 14 -4.49 -11.57 5.46
N THR A 15 -3.48 -11.16 4.72
CA THR A 15 -2.33 -10.43 5.27
C THR A 15 -2.27 -9.05 4.65
N GLU A 16 -1.93 -8.07 5.47
CA GLU A 16 -1.79 -6.69 5.02
C GLU A 16 -0.45 -6.16 5.46
N GLU A 17 0.33 -5.68 4.51
CA GLU A 17 1.58 -5.01 4.78
C GLU A 17 1.45 -3.54 4.42
N VAL A 18 1.89 -2.68 5.32
CA VAL A 18 1.84 -1.24 5.13
C VAL A 18 3.20 -0.64 5.40
N LYS A 19 3.70 0.16 4.47
CA LYS A 19 4.92 0.93 4.63
C LYS A 19 4.58 2.41 4.66
N GLU A 20 5.19 3.14 5.59
CA GLU A 20 4.99 4.58 5.72
C GLU A 20 6.17 5.35 5.12
N PHE A 21 5.84 6.43 4.43
CA PHE A 21 6.82 7.35 3.85
C PHE A 21 6.39 8.78 4.12
N GLU A 22 7.35 9.65 4.34
CA GLU A 22 7.07 11.08 4.50
C GLU A 22 7.08 11.83 3.18
N ILE A 23 7.70 11.26 2.15
CA ILE A 23 7.86 11.87 0.85
C ILE A 23 7.15 11.01 -0.19
N LEU A 24 6.29 11.64 -0.99
CA LEU A 24 5.52 10.93 -2.02
C LEU A 24 6.42 10.21 -3.03
N GLU A 25 7.48 10.85 -3.46
CA GLU A 25 8.39 10.26 -4.43
C GLU A 25 8.99 8.95 -3.92
N ASP A 26 9.34 8.90 -2.64
CA ASP A 26 9.89 7.70 -2.02
C ASP A 26 8.84 6.59 -1.97
N ALA A 27 7.61 6.93 -1.63
CA ALA A 27 6.52 5.97 -1.60
C ALA A 27 6.24 5.39 -2.98
N MET A 28 6.18 6.25 -3.98
CA MET A 28 5.93 5.82 -5.36
C MET A 28 7.06 4.97 -5.91
N GLU A 29 8.29 5.35 -5.66
CA GLU A 29 9.46 4.59 -6.09
C GLU A 29 9.49 3.21 -5.45
N TYR A 30 9.26 3.15 -4.15
CA TYR A 30 9.19 1.89 -3.43
C TYR A 30 8.09 0.98 -3.98
N ALA A 31 6.89 1.54 -4.13
CA ALA A 31 5.74 0.78 -4.58
C ALA A 31 5.94 0.24 -5.99
N GLU A 32 6.41 1.07 -6.90
CA GLU A 32 6.65 0.68 -8.28
C GLU A 32 7.73 -0.39 -8.38
N HIS A 33 8.83 -0.20 -7.68
CA HIS A 33 9.91 -1.17 -7.66
C HIS A 33 9.45 -2.51 -7.07
N SER A 34 8.76 -2.46 -5.95
CA SER A 34 8.26 -3.65 -5.28
C SER A 34 7.26 -4.41 -6.16
N TRP A 35 6.34 -3.69 -6.81
CA TRP A 35 5.38 -4.30 -7.72
C TRP A 35 6.07 -4.95 -8.91
N ASN A 36 7.04 -4.28 -9.50
CA ASN A 36 7.77 -4.82 -10.64
C ASN A 36 8.65 -6.02 -10.29
N CYS A 37 9.08 -6.12 -9.05
CA CYS A 37 9.86 -7.25 -8.56
C CYS A 37 9.00 -8.46 -8.19
N MET A 38 7.69 -8.30 -8.12
CA MET A 38 6.80 -9.41 -7.82
C MET A 38 6.72 -10.37 -9.00
N SER A 39 6.67 -11.66 -8.68
CA SER A 39 6.39 -12.68 -9.69
C SER A 39 4.92 -12.62 -10.13
N ASP A 40 4.59 -13.23 -11.25
CA ASP A 40 3.21 -13.30 -11.71
C ASP A 40 2.32 -13.99 -10.67
N SER A 41 2.85 -14.98 -10.00
CA SER A 41 2.14 -15.69 -8.94
C SER A 41 1.84 -14.75 -7.77
N ASP A 42 2.81 -13.96 -7.34
CA ASP A 42 2.61 -13.00 -6.24
C ASP A 42 1.57 -11.95 -6.61
N LYS A 43 1.64 -11.42 -7.84
CA LYS A 43 0.66 -10.46 -8.33
C LYS A 43 -0.75 -11.04 -8.35
N LYS A 44 -0.85 -12.30 -8.69
CA LYS A 44 -2.13 -13.00 -8.74
C LYS A 44 -2.75 -13.15 -7.34
N HIS A 45 -1.93 -13.40 -6.32
CA HIS A 45 -2.38 -13.55 -4.95
C HIS A 45 -2.60 -12.22 -4.24
N THR A 46 -2.09 -11.13 -4.79
CA THR A 46 -2.32 -9.79 -4.26
C THR A 46 -3.75 -9.36 -4.58
N THR A 47 -4.50 -8.98 -3.56
CA THR A 47 -5.88 -8.51 -3.73
C THR A 47 -5.96 -7.02 -3.94
N ALA A 48 -5.04 -6.26 -3.37
CA ALA A 48 -4.98 -4.81 -3.55
C ALA A 48 -3.55 -4.33 -3.34
N TYR A 49 -3.13 -3.38 -4.16
CA TYR A 49 -1.81 -2.75 -4.05
C TYR A 49 -1.91 -1.30 -4.49
N TYR A 50 -1.68 -0.38 -3.57
CA TYR A 50 -1.87 1.04 -3.85
C TYR A 50 -1.04 1.93 -2.94
N VAL A 51 -0.87 3.18 -3.38
CA VAL A 51 -0.28 4.25 -2.57
C VAL A 51 -1.38 5.21 -2.17
N LEU A 52 -1.43 5.51 -0.89
CA LEU A 52 -2.46 6.30 -0.26
C LEU A 52 -1.84 7.51 0.44
N GLU A 53 -2.45 8.68 0.27
CA GLU A 53 -2.10 9.85 1.06
C GLU A 53 -2.98 9.88 2.30
N SER A 54 -2.36 9.70 3.46
CA SER A 54 -3.09 9.68 4.72
C SER A 54 -3.42 11.09 5.19
N VAL A 55 -4.70 11.35 5.44
CA VAL A 55 -5.15 12.67 5.91
C VAL A 55 -5.20 12.79 7.41
N ASN A 56 -5.28 11.68 8.14
CA ASN A 56 -5.37 11.67 9.60
C ASN A 56 -4.40 10.64 10.19
N PRO A 57 -3.09 10.92 10.14
CA PRO A 57 -2.11 9.93 10.59
C PRO A 57 -2.13 9.69 12.10
N ASP A 58 -2.76 10.57 12.86
CA ASP A 58 -2.78 10.48 14.32
C ASP A 58 -4.07 9.88 14.88
N GLU A 59 -5.04 9.59 14.06
CA GLU A 59 -6.27 8.97 14.52
C GLU A 59 -6.13 7.46 14.51
N GLU A 60 -6.37 6.87 15.66
CA GLU A 60 -6.56 5.44 15.75
C GLU A 60 -7.91 5.09 15.16
N SER A 61 -7.96 5.01 13.87
CA SER A 61 -9.17 4.51 13.25
C SER A 61 -9.02 3.00 13.07
N ASP A 62 -10.05 2.28 13.42
CA ASP A 62 -10.08 0.82 13.31
C ASP A 62 -10.02 0.36 11.86
N ASN A 63 -10.23 1.27 10.93
CA ASN A 63 -10.24 0.96 9.51
C ASN A 63 -9.21 1.73 8.73
N HIS A 64 -8.37 2.27 9.49
CA HIS A 64 -7.14 2.34 9.02
C HIS A 64 -6.68 3.28 8.04
N TYR A 65 -7.14 3.54 7.00
CA TYR A 65 -6.43 4.21 5.93
C TYR A 65 -7.38 5.17 5.27
N ASP A 66 -7.82 6.15 6.07
CA ASP A 66 -8.56 7.27 5.54
C ASP A 66 -7.62 8.18 4.81
N GLY A 67 -7.87 8.34 3.53
CA GLY A 67 -7.04 9.18 2.70
C GLY A 67 -7.41 9.04 1.24
N ASN A 68 -6.60 9.66 0.40
CA ASN A 68 -6.80 9.61 -1.05
C ASN A 68 -5.83 8.64 -1.69
N ILE A 69 -6.35 7.73 -2.47
CA ILE A 69 -5.52 6.82 -3.25
C ILE A 69 -4.86 7.64 -4.36
N ILE A 70 -3.54 7.65 -4.36
CA ILE A 70 -2.77 8.40 -5.35
C ILE A 70 -2.54 7.56 -6.60
N LYS A 71 -2.18 6.29 -6.40
CA LYS A 71 -1.98 5.36 -7.50
C LYS A 71 -2.32 3.95 -7.04
N LYS A 72 -2.95 3.20 -7.92
CA LYS A 72 -3.36 1.84 -7.67
C LYS A 72 -2.81 0.92 -8.76
N TRP A 73 -2.09 -0.12 -8.35
CA TRP A 73 -1.61 -1.15 -9.27
C TRP A 73 -2.61 -2.31 -9.39
N LYS A 74 -3.31 -2.55 -8.31
CA LYS A 74 -4.32 -3.61 -8.33
C LYS A 74 -5.50 -3.35 -7.37
#